data_f4579d0100d679a7688fc1a2dc82b7af
#
_entry.id   f4579d0100d679a7688fc1a2dc82b7af
#
_cell.length_a   1.000
_cell.length_b   1.000
_cell.length_c   1.000
_cell.angle_alpha   90.00
_cell.angle_beta   90.00
_cell.angle_gamma   90.00
#
_symmetry.space_group_name_H-M   'P 1'
#
loop_
_entity.id
_entity.type
_entity.pdbx_description
1 polymer ?
#
loop_
_entity_poly.entity_id
_entity_poly.type
_entity_poly.pdbx_seq_one_letter_code
_entity_poly.pdbx_strand_id
1 'polypeptide(L)'
;PLASFLGTMTIAEGGIWGTLTGVSVSIVAIFVIFGAMLNAGEAGAGFMNVAASAAGRLKGGAAKVSVLSSALFGSISGSASANVASTGIVTLPTMVSLGYPKRIAAAVEAVASSGGQIMPPLMGAGAFVMVELTGIPYADIIVAAALPALLYFFAVWIGVDIYALRFGLRPLNRDARPALRTVLITASFFLIPFSVLLIVMYIGFTPQYAAAVAILAATLLLFINGSMAVSLRSGMTRICDAAIMAGGQIAMIASIILCASIIIGVLGITGLGIKVTSLILSFSGGMICPPDDATASTAAAMRFGYPSDT
;
A
#
# COMPACT_ATOMS: atom_id res chain seq x y z
N PRO A 1 10.24 2.88 -39.53
CA PRO A 1 9.99 2.04 -38.33
C PRO A 1 10.48 2.70 -37.02
N LEU A 2 11.75 3.20 -36.98
CA LEU A 2 12.31 3.79 -35.76
C LEU A 2 11.63 5.12 -35.38
N ALA A 3 11.39 5.99 -36.35
CA ALA A 3 10.73 7.28 -36.14
C ALA A 3 9.27 7.08 -35.66
N SER A 4 8.55 6.12 -36.21
CA SER A 4 7.20 5.77 -35.76
C SER A 4 7.22 5.19 -34.34
N PHE A 5 8.17 4.33 -34.04
CA PHE A 5 8.35 3.79 -32.69
C PHE A 5 8.63 4.90 -31.68
N LEU A 6 9.61 5.76 -31.95
CA LEU A 6 9.96 6.88 -31.08
C LEU A 6 8.78 7.86 -30.94
N GLY A 7 8.07 8.16 -32.02
CA GLY A 7 6.88 9.02 -31.98
C GLY A 7 5.77 8.45 -31.10
N THR A 8 5.47 7.17 -31.25
CA THR A 8 4.46 6.51 -30.41
C THR A 8 4.89 6.47 -28.93
N MET A 9 6.17 6.19 -28.65
CA MET A 9 6.66 6.13 -27.26
C MET A 9 6.71 7.49 -26.57
N THR A 10 6.84 8.59 -27.33
CA THR A 10 6.97 9.94 -26.74
C THR A 10 5.67 10.75 -26.75
N ILE A 11 4.76 10.51 -27.71
CA ILE A 11 3.59 11.37 -27.94
C ILE A 11 2.28 10.65 -27.63
N ALA A 12 2.20 9.31 -27.84
CA ALA A 12 0.96 8.58 -27.64
C ALA A 12 0.58 8.44 -26.17
N GLU A 13 -0.72 8.34 -25.89
CA GLU A 13 -1.25 8.11 -24.53
C GLU A 13 -0.73 6.83 -23.89
N GLY A 14 -0.41 5.80 -24.65
CA GLY A 14 0.26 4.57 -24.20
C GLY A 14 1.77 4.66 -24.14
N GLY A 15 2.37 5.83 -24.39
CA GLY A 15 3.81 6.07 -24.36
C GLY A 15 4.34 6.39 -22.97
N ILE A 16 5.63 6.77 -22.92
CA ILE A 16 6.37 7.05 -21.67
C ILE A 16 5.71 8.18 -20.85
N TRP A 17 5.22 9.22 -21.54
CA TRP A 17 4.59 10.40 -20.91
C TRP A 17 3.05 10.34 -20.95
N GLY A 18 2.49 9.16 -21.17
CA GLY A 18 1.06 8.95 -21.27
C GLY A 18 0.34 8.90 -19.92
N THR A 19 -0.86 8.32 -19.95
CA THR A 19 -1.81 8.28 -18.82
C THR A 19 -1.22 7.67 -17.56
N LEU A 20 -0.47 6.58 -17.64
CA LEU A 20 0.17 5.94 -16.47
C LEU A 20 1.14 6.87 -15.74
N THR A 21 1.95 7.62 -16.47
CA THR A 21 2.86 8.60 -15.88
C THR A 21 2.09 9.78 -15.29
N GLY A 22 1.00 10.21 -15.94
CA GLY A 22 0.08 11.21 -15.42
C GLY A 22 -0.52 10.82 -14.07
N VAL A 23 -0.99 9.58 -13.92
CA VAL A 23 -1.50 9.03 -12.65
C VAL A 23 -0.43 8.99 -11.58
N SER A 24 0.82 8.65 -11.94
CA SER A 24 1.95 8.66 -11.01
C SER A 24 2.14 10.03 -10.37
N VAL A 25 2.05 11.09 -11.15
CA VAL A 25 2.25 12.47 -10.68
C VAL A 25 1.04 13.01 -9.93
N SER A 26 -0.18 12.73 -10.42
CA SER A 26 -1.40 13.34 -9.89
C SER A 26 -2.00 12.59 -8.69
N ILE A 27 -1.96 11.27 -8.69
CA ILE A 27 -2.60 10.46 -7.64
C ILE A 27 -1.54 9.85 -6.73
N VAL A 28 -0.59 9.09 -7.29
CA VAL A 28 0.36 8.34 -6.48
C VAL A 28 1.21 9.27 -5.63
N ALA A 29 1.72 10.35 -6.21
CA ALA A 29 2.60 11.28 -5.50
C ALA A 29 1.93 11.88 -4.26
N ILE A 30 0.65 12.27 -4.34
CA ILE A 30 -0.04 12.89 -3.21
C ILE A 30 -0.25 11.89 -2.05
N PHE A 31 -0.58 10.63 -2.36
CA PHE A 31 -0.70 9.59 -1.34
C PHE A 31 0.65 9.20 -0.73
N VAL A 32 1.72 9.20 -1.51
CA VAL A 32 3.09 8.97 -1.00
C VAL A 32 3.51 10.09 -0.06
N ILE A 33 3.22 11.35 -0.40
CA ILE A 33 3.45 12.50 0.48
C ILE A 33 2.64 12.34 1.78
N PHE A 34 1.38 11.95 1.69
CA PHE A 34 0.55 11.69 2.86
C PHE A 34 1.17 10.62 3.78
N GLY A 35 1.56 9.48 3.22
CA GLY A 35 2.24 8.41 3.96
C GLY A 35 3.56 8.86 4.60
N ALA A 36 4.36 9.64 3.87
CA ALA A 36 5.62 10.17 4.37
C ALA A 36 5.42 11.17 5.53
N MET A 37 4.40 12.04 5.45
CA MET A 37 4.04 12.97 6.53
C MET A 37 3.61 12.24 7.80
N LEU A 38 2.82 11.19 7.67
CA LEU A 38 2.43 10.33 8.79
C LEU A 38 3.65 9.63 9.41
N ASN A 39 4.55 9.11 8.57
CA ASN A 39 5.73 8.37 9.02
C ASN A 39 6.78 9.26 9.69
N ALA A 40 6.94 10.51 9.25
CA ALA A 40 7.84 11.49 9.88
C ALA A 40 7.33 11.97 11.25
N GLY A 41 6.05 11.76 11.54
CA GLY A 41 5.43 12.01 12.84
C GLY A 41 5.54 10.83 13.81
N GLU A 42 4.67 10.83 14.80
CA GLU A 42 4.59 9.77 15.83
C GLU A 42 3.72 8.58 15.38
N ALA A 43 3.26 8.53 14.13
CA ALA A 43 2.34 7.49 13.66
C ALA A 43 2.98 6.09 13.72
N GLY A 44 4.27 5.96 13.38
CA GLY A 44 4.98 4.68 13.50
C GLY A 44 5.01 4.15 14.94
N ALA A 45 5.32 5.01 15.91
CA ALA A 45 5.23 4.68 17.32
C ALA A 45 3.79 4.34 17.74
N GLY A 46 2.81 5.06 17.19
CA GLY A 46 1.39 4.81 17.39
C GLY A 46 0.96 3.41 16.95
N PHE A 47 1.36 2.98 15.77
CA PHE A 47 1.07 1.63 15.28
C PHE A 47 1.66 0.55 16.17
N MET A 48 2.90 0.72 16.57
CA MET A 48 3.57 -0.21 17.46
C MET A 48 2.88 -0.29 18.83
N ASN A 49 2.50 0.86 19.38
CA ASN A 49 1.82 0.92 20.69
C ASN A 49 0.42 0.30 20.62
N VAL A 50 -0.35 0.56 19.56
CA VAL A 50 -1.66 -0.06 19.33
C VAL A 50 -1.51 -1.58 19.18
N ALA A 51 -0.57 -2.04 18.36
CA ALA A 51 -0.30 -3.45 18.15
C ALA A 51 0.13 -4.14 19.45
N ALA A 52 1.04 -3.54 20.24
CA ALA A 52 1.52 -4.06 21.50
C ALA A 52 0.40 -4.13 22.56
N SER A 53 -0.49 -3.14 22.57
CA SER A 53 -1.64 -3.14 23.49
C SER A 53 -2.66 -4.22 23.14
N ALA A 54 -2.96 -4.40 21.84
CA ALA A 54 -3.96 -5.35 21.35
C ALA A 54 -3.45 -6.81 21.40
N ALA A 55 -2.25 -7.06 20.88
CA ALA A 55 -1.74 -8.40 20.65
C ALA A 55 -0.66 -8.86 21.67
N GLY A 56 -0.03 -7.94 22.36
CA GLY A 56 1.10 -8.26 23.26
C GLY A 56 0.77 -9.20 24.41
N ARG A 57 -0.50 -9.30 24.82
CA ARG A 57 -0.97 -10.21 25.90
C ARG A 57 -1.14 -11.65 25.44
N LEU A 58 -1.21 -11.88 24.16
CA LEU A 58 -1.52 -13.18 23.58
C LEU A 58 -0.27 -14.06 23.53
N LYS A 59 -0.44 -15.38 23.47
CA LYS A 59 0.65 -16.32 23.20
C LYS A 59 1.29 -15.94 21.86
N GLY A 60 2.63 -15.96 21.81
CA GLY A 60 3.33 -15.48 20.64
C GLY A 60 3.20 -13.97 20.40
N GLY A 61 2.97 -13.19 21.47
CA GLY A 61 2.62 -11.76 21.43
C GLY A 61 3.56 -10.92 20.58
N ALA A 62 4.87 -11.14 20.64
CA ALA A 62 5.83 -10.36 19.84
C ALA A 62 5.63 -10.53 18.32
N ALA A 63 5.40 -11.75 17.84
CA ALA A 63 5.14 -11.99 16.43
C ALA A 63 3.76 -11.46 16.00
N LYS A 64 2.74 -11.56 16.86
CA LYS A 64 1.43 -10.98 16.61
C LYS A 64 1.46 -9.45 16.58
N VAL A 65 2.31 -8.83 17.42
CA VAL A 65 2.57 -7.39 17.36
C VAL A 65 3.23 -7.02 16.03
N SER A 66 4.20 -7.80 15.56
CA SER A 66 4.80 -7.61 14.22
C SER A 66 3.74 -7.67 13.12
N VAL A 67 2.87 -8.68 13.13
CA VAL A 67 1.80 -8.84 12.12
C VAL A 67 0.85 -7.63 12.14
N LEU A 68 0.38 -7.23 13.32
CA LEU A 68 -0.58 -6.13 13.43
C LEU A 68 0.04 -4.76 13.14
N SER A 69 1.26 -4.49 13.63
CA SER A 69 1.96 -3.25 13.32
C SER A 69 2.31 -3.14 11.84
N SER A 70 2.70 -4.26 11.20
CA SER A 70 2.96 -4.29 9.76
C SER A 70 1.70 -4.10 8.92
N ALA A 71 0.53 -4.58 9.38
CA ALA A 71 -0.74 -4.29 8.72
C ALA A 71 -1.07 -2.80 8.77
N LEU A 72 -0.94 -2.19 9.96
CA LEU A 72 -1.20 -0.76 10.16
C LEU A 72 -0.19 0.11 9.41
N PHE A 73 1.10 -0.19 9.49
CA PHE A 73 2.14 0.55 8.79
C PHE A 73 2.02 0.37 7.27
N GLY A 74 1.73 -0.85 6.83
CA GLY A 74 1.54 -1.17 5.42
C GLY A 74 0.41 -0.39 4.76
N SER A 75 -0.68 -0.15 5.50
CA SER A 75 -1.81 0.66 5.02
C SER A 75 -1.42 2.11 4.68
N ILE A 76 -0.27 2.58 5.14
CA ILE A 76 0.23 3.94 4.89
C ILE A 76 1.44 3.94 3.96
N SER A 77 2.35 2.97 4.10
CA SER A 77 3.61 2.98 3.37
C SER A 77 3.50 2.38 1.97
N GLY A 78 2.60 1.42 1.76
CA GLY A 78 2.47 0.69 0.50
C GLY A 78 3.73 -0.05 0.05
N SER A 79 4.80 -0.08 0.85
CA SER A 79 6.11 -0.64 0.53
C SER A 79 6.52 -1.70 1.56
N ALA A 80 6.70 -2.95 1.11
CA ALA A 80 7.13 -4.04 1.99
C ALA A 80 8.51 -3.78 2.61
N SER A 81 9.46 -3.25 1.85
CA SER A 81 10.82 -2.95 2.34
C SER A 81 10.82 -1.82 3.37
N ALA A 82 10.06 -0.75 3.13
CA ALA A 82 9.90 0.33 4.10
C ALA A 82 9.21 -0.17 5.37
N ASN A 83 8.24 -1.07 5.25
CA ASN A 83 7.53 -1.68 6.36
C ASN A 83 8.50 -2.51 7.23
N VAL A 84 9.30 -3.43 6.62
CA VAL A 84 10.34 -4.20 7.34
C VAL A 84 11.34 -3.26 8.03
N ALA A 85 11.78 -2.21 7.36
CA ALA A 85 12.75 -1.26 7.92
C ALA A 85 12.19 -0.53 9.15
N SER A 86 10.89 -0.19 9.14
CA SER A 86 10.27 0.57 10.22
C SER A 86 9.84 -0.30 11.40
N THR A 87 9.17 -1.43 11.14
CA THR A 87 8.65 -2.31 12.19
C THR A 87 9.71 -3.29 12.70
N GLY A 88 10.56 -3.82 11.81
CA GLY A 88 11.55 -4.83 12.12
C GLY A 88 12.65 -4.38 13.08
N ILE A 89 12.98 -3.09 13.14
CA ILE A 89 13.94 -2.54 14.11
C ILE A 89 13.51 -2.88 15.56
N VAL A 90 12.22 -2.87 15.84
CA VAL A 90 11.68 -3.15 17.19
C VAL A 90 11.24 -4.60 17.33
N THR A 91 10.55 -5.13 16.34
CA THR A 91 9.91 -6.46 16.42
C THR A 91 10.91 -7.59 16.34
N LEU A 92 11.95 -7.51 15.48
CA LEU A 92 12.95 -8.58 15.35
C LEU A 92 13.74 -8.82 16.63
N PRO A 93 14.37 -7.80 17.26
CA PRO A 93 15.06 -8.01 18.54
C PRO A 93 14.11 -8.52 19.63
N THR A 94 12.87 -8.02 19.66
CA THR A 94 11.88 -8.43 20.66
C THR A 94 11.49 -9.91 20.48
N MET A 95 11.25 -10.38 19.27
CA MET A 95 10.98 -11.79 18.98
C MET A 95 12.15 -12.67 19.40
N VAL A 96 13.37 -12.29 19.04
CA VAL A 96 14.58 -13.07 19.37
C VAL A 96 14.80 -13.15 20.88
N SER A 97 14.61 -12.04 21.62
CA SER A 97 14.74 -12.01 23.08
C SER A 97 13.69 -12.89 23.82
N LEU A 98 12.55 -13.13 23.18
CA LEU A 98 11.48 -14.00 23.70
C LEU A 98 11.60 -15.47 23.25
N GLY A 99 12.72 -15.84 22.60
CA GLY A 99 13.06 -17.22 22.26
C GLY A 99 12.67 -17.65 20.84
N TYR A 100 12.27 -16.70 19.96
CA TYR A 100 12.08 -17.03 18.55
C TYR A 100 13.42 -17.32 17.86
N PRO A 101 13.55 -18.40 17.09
CA PRO A 101 14.70 -18.58 16.21
C PRO A 101 14.80 -17.38 15.23
N LYS A 102 16.01 -16.86 15.02
CA LYS A 102 16.25 -15.69 14.16
C LYS A 102 15.60 -15.82 12.77
N ARG A 103 15.71 -17.03 12.16
CA ARG A 103 15.09 -17.33 10.85
C ARG A 103 13.57 -17.22 10.86
N ILE A 104 12.91 -17.60 11.97
CA ILE A 104 11.46 -17.50 12.10
C ILE A 104 11.03 -16.06 12.35
N ALA A 105 11.75 -15.34 13.21
CA ALA A 105 11.50 -13.91 13.42
C ALA A 105 11.60 -13.14 12.10
N ALA A 106 12.65 -13.38 11.31
CA ALA A 106 12.83 -12.77 10.00
C ALA A 106 11.71 -13.16 9.01
N ALA A 107 11.29 -14.44 9.00
CA ALA A 107 10.21 -14.90 8.13
C ALA A 107 8.86 -14.24 8.49
N VAL A 108 8.52 -14.16 9.78
CA VAL A 108 7.30 -13.49 10.26
C VAL A 108 7.30 -12.02 9.83
N GLU A 109 8.40 -11.31 10.04
CA GLU A 109 8.54 -9.90 9.67
C GLU A 109 8.40 -9.69 8.16
N ALA A 110 9.09 -10.50 7.36
CA ALA A 110 9.04 -10.42 5.90
C ALA A 110 7.63 -10.70 5.35
N VAL A 111 6.97 -11.76 5.84
CA VAL A 111 5.62 -12.11 5.41
C VAL A 111 4.63 -11.04 5.86
N ALA A 112 4.66 -10.61 7.12
CA ALA A 112 3.76 -9.58 7.62
C ALA A 112 3.91 -8.26 6.82
N SER A 113 5.15 -7.85 6.56
CA SER A 113 5.43 -6.60 5.81
C SER A 113 5.04 -6.69 4.34
N SER A 114 5.15 -7.87 3.71
CA SER A 114 4.69 -8.07 2.34
C SER A 114 3.19 -7.88 2.18
N GLY A 115 2.39 -8.29 3.18
CA GLY A 115 0.95 -8.04 3.23
C GLY A 115 0.58 -6.56 3.26
N GLY A 116 1.47 -5.69 3.72
CA GLY A 116 1.26 -4.24 3.71
C GLY A 116 1.03 -3.65 2.31
N GLN A 117 1.54 -4.30 1.25
CA GLN A 117 1.35 -3.83 -0.13
C GLN A 117 -0.09 -3.97 -0.64
N ILE A 118 -0.88 -4.86 -0.04
CA ILE A 118 -2.29 -5.06 -0.38
C ILE A 118 -3.23 -4.43 0.63
N MET A 119 -2.69 -3.87 1.73
CA MET A 119 -3.53 -3.30 2.80
C MET A 119 -4.04 -1.91 2.42
N PRO A 120 -5.36 -1.71 2.33
CA PRO A 120 -5.94 -0.39 2.07
C PRO A 120 -5.62 0.60 3.22
N PRO A 121 -5.68 1.91 2.94
CA PRO A 121 -6.10 2.55 1.71
C PRO A 121 -4.97 2.83 0.72
N LEU A 122 -3.70 2.97 1.14
CA LEU A 122 -2.64 3.40 0.24
C LEU A 122 -2.13 2.28 -0.66
N MET A 123 -2.10 1.04 -0.15
CA MET A 123 -1.63 -0.12 -0.90
C MET A 123 -0.27 0.12 -1.60
N GLY A 124 0.20 -0.78 -2.43
CA GLY A 124 1.38 -0.55 -3.25
C GLY A 124 1.04 0.17 -4.58
N ALA A 125 2.08 0.60 -5.30
CA ALA A 125 1.93 1.30 -6.59
C ALA A 125 1.04 0.55 -7.61
N GLY A 126 0.96 -0.77 -7.50
CA GLY A 126 0.11 -1.61 -8.36
C GLY A 126 -1.37 -1.28 -8.31
N ALA A 127 -1.88 -0.80 -7.17
CA ALA A 127 -3.28 -0.42 -7.04
C ALA A 127 -3.63 0.79 -7.91
N PHE A 128 -2.74 1.76 -8.01
CA PHE A 128 -2.93 2.94 -8.85
C PHE A 128 -2.84 2.60 -10.34
N VAL A 129 -1.93 1.69 -10.71
CA VAL A 129 -1.86 1.13 -12.07
C VAL A 129 -3.13 0.37 -12.41
N MET A 130 -3.70 -0.34 -11.43
CA MET A 130 -4.98 -1.06 -11.62
C MET A 130 -6.13 -0.09 -11.92
N VAL A 131 -6.25 1.04 -11.22
CA VAL A 131 -7.24 2.10 -11.50
C VAL A 131 -7.19 2.50 -12.97
N GLU A 132 -5.98 2.77 -13.48
CA GLU A 132 -5.78 3.25 -14.84
C GLU A 132 -6.10 2.18 -15.88
N LEU A 133 -5.65 0.93 -15.65
CA LEU A 133 -5.86 -0.15 -16.62
C LEU A 133 -7.30 -0.65 -16.65
N THR A 134 -8.02 -0.57 -15.54
CA THR A 134 -9.40 -1.09 -15.44
C THR A 134 -10.47 -0.02 -15.57
N GLY A 135 -10.12 1.26 -15.38
CA GLY A 135 -11.08 2.36 -15.32
C GLY A 135 -11.99 2.32 -14.07
N ILE A 136 -11.71 1.40 -13.13
CA ILE A 136 -12.49 1.27 -11.88
C ILE A 136 -12.06 2.37 -10.90
N PRO A 137 -13.00 3.10 -10.27
CA PRO A 137 -12.68 4.12 -9.29
C PRO A 137 -11.82 3.57 -8.13
N TYR A 138 -10.85 4.37 -7.67
CA TYR A 138 -9.95 3.96 -6.59
C TYR A 138 -10.68 3.52 -5.31
N ALA A 139 -11.79 4.16 -4.99
CA ALA A 139 -12.61 3.79 -3.83
C ALA A 139 -13.13 2.35 -3.90
N ASP A 140 -13.57 1.91 -5.07
CA ASP A 140 -14.08 0.55 -5.27
C ASP A 140 -12.95 -0.48 -5.19
N ILE A 141 -11.77 -0.14 -5.69
CA ILE A 141 -10.56 -0.98 -5.55
C ILE A 141 -10.17 -1.12 -4.08
N ILE A 142 -10.23 -0.04 -3.28
CA ILE A 142 -9.99 -0.09 -1.83
C ILE A 142 -10.94 -1.10 -1.16
N VAL A 143 -12.22 -1.02 -1.46
CA VAL A 143 -13.23 -1.90 -0.87
C VAL A 143 -13.00 -3.35 -1.30
N ALA A 144 -12.72 -3.59 -2.59
CA ALA A 144 -12.43 -4.92 -3.10
C ALA A 144 -11.15 -5.52 -2.50
N ALA A 145 -10.10 -4.72 -2.32
CA ALA A 145 -8.83 -5.16 -1.73
C ALA A 145 -8.92 -5.44 -0.22
N ALA A 146 -9.89 -4.87 0.48
CA ALA A 146 -10.02 -5.03 1.93
C ALA A 146 -10.21 -6.49 2.35
N LEU A 147 -11.03 -7.25 1.64
CA LEU A 147 -11.28 -8.66 1.97
C LEU A 147 -10.03 -9.53 1.77
N PRO A 148 -9.33 -9.52 0.62
CA PRO A 148 -8.07 -10.25 0.46
C PRO A 148 -7.01 -9.86 1.49
N ALA A 149 -6.89 -8.56 1.81
CA ALA A 149 -5.93 -8.08 2.80
C ALA A 149 -6.23 -8.63 4.19
N LEU A 150 -7.49 -8.58 4.63
CA LEU A 150 -7.91 -9.13 5.91
C LEU A 150 -7.68 -10.64 5.98
N LEU A 151 -8.00 -11.38 4.93
CA LEU A 151 -7.77 -12.83 4.86
C LEU A 151 -6.27 -13.16 4.92
N TYR A 152 -5.43 -12.36 4.24
CA TYR A 152 -3.98 -12.52 4.29
C TYR A 152 -3.45 -12.38 5.73
N PHE A 153 -3.77 -11.26 6.39
CA PHE A 153 -3.30 -11.03 7.77
C PHE A 153 -3.89 -12.03 8.76
N PHE A 154 -5.11 -12.47 8.54
CA PHE A 154 -5.74 -13.53 9.35
C PHE A 154 -5.01 -14.86 9.18
N ALA A 155 -4.66 -15.25 7.96
CA ALA A 155 -3.88 -16.46 7.71
C ALA A 155 -2.49 -16.41 8.37
N VAL A 156 -1.79 -15.28 8.25
CA VAL A 156 -0.49 -15.06 8.91
C VAL A 156 -0.66 -15.12 10.44
N TRP A 157 -1.71 -14.52 10.98
CA TRP A 157 -2.01 -14.56 12.42
C TRP A 157 -2.23 -15.98 12.93
N ILE A 158 -3.01 -16.80 12.22
CA ILE A 158 -3.22 -18.21 12.56
C ILE A 158 -1.91 -18.98 12.49
N GLY A 159 -1.10 -18.78 11.45
CA GLY A 159 0.20 -19.43 11.31
C GLY A 159 1.15 -19.10 12.48
N VAL A 160 1.19 -17.84 12.89
CA VAL A 160 1.94 -17.39 14.08
C VAL A 160 1.39 -18.01 15.36
N ASP A 161 0.08 -18.12 15.49
CA ASP A 161 -0.57 -18.71 16.67
C ASP A 161 -0.24 -20.19 16.83
N ILE A 162 -0.38 -20.96 15.76
CA ILE A 162 -0.05 -22.39 15.73
C ILE A 162 1.43 -22.60 16.06
N TYR A 163 2.33 -21.77 15.48
CA TYR A 163 3.76 -21.84 15.76
C TYR A 163 4.05 -21.52 17.23
N ALA A 164 3.45 -20.47 17.78
CA ALA A 164 3.62 -20.06 19.17
C ALA A 164 3.13 -21.12 20.15
N LEU A 165 2.02 -21.79 19.86
CA LEU A 165 1.48 -22.90 20.65
C LEU A 165 2.44 -24.11 20.63
N ARG A 166 2.92 -24.48 19.43
CA ARG A 166 3.81 -25.65 19.23
C ARG A 166 5.14 -25.49 19.96
N PHE A 167 5.70 -24.29 20.00
CA PHE A 167 7.01 -24.01 20.58
C PHE A 167 6.96 -23.33 21.96
N GLY A 168 5.77 -23.18 22.54
CA GLY A 168 5.58 -22.63 23.90
C GLY A 168 6.04 -21.17 24.04
N LEU A 169 5.92 -20.36 23.00
CA LEU A 169 6.42 -18.98 23.00
C LEU A 169 5.59 -18.07 23.90
N ARG A 170 6.30 -17.24 24.66
CA ARG A 170 5.72 -16.41 25.72
C ARG A 170 5.03 -15.15 25.16
N PRO A 171 4.05 -14.62 25.91
CA PRO A 171 3.53 -13.26 25.67
C PRO A 171 4.61 -12.19 25.87
N LEU A 172 4.35 -10.99 25.38
CA LEU A 172 5.19 -9.83 25.63
C LEU A 172 5.18 -9.48 27.14
N ASN A 173 6.34 -9.15 27.69
CA ASN A 173 6.47 -8.77 29.09
C ASN A 173 5.55 -7.60 29.46
N ARG A 174 5.08 -7.55 30.70
CA ARG A 174 4.18 -6.48 31.17
C ARG A 174 4.80 -5.10 30.99
N ASP A 175 6.09 -4.97 31.32
CA ASP A 175 6.83 -3.70 31.26
C ASP A 175 7.08 -3.21 29.82
N ALA A 176 7.02 -4.11 28.84
CA ALA A 176 7.13 -3.78 27.42
C ALA A 176 5.79 -3.37 26.77
N ARG A 177 4.70 -3.33 27.55
CA ARG A 177 3.38 -2.92 27.05
C ARG A 177 3.15 -1.44 27.36
N PRO A 178 2.75 -0.64 26.38
CA PRO A 178 2.52 0.77 26.59
C PRO A 178 1.30 1.02 27.48
N ALA A 179 1.35 2.10 28.27
CA ALA A 179 0.20 2.56 29.03
C ALA A 179 -0.91 3.02 28.08
N LEU A 180 -2.18 2.83 28.46
CA LEU A 180 -3.34 3.18 27.63
C LEU A 180 -3.31 4.66 27.18
N ARG A 181 -2.88 5.57 28.06
CA ARG A 181 -2.70 6.99 27.74
C ARG A 181 -1.71 7.20 26.59
N THR A 182 -0.57 6.52 26.62
CA THR A 182 0.44 6.58 25.55
C THR A 182 -0.12 6.03 24.24
N VAL A 183 -0.86 4.91 24.30
CA VAL A 183 -1.52 4.33 23.12
C VAL A 183 -2.49 5.34 22.49
N LEU A 184 -3.36 5.96 23.28
CA LEU A 184 -4.34 6.92 22.79
C LEU A 184 -3.68 8.17 22.19
N ILE A 185 -2.65 8.71 22.85
CA ILE A 185 -1.94 9.90 22.36
C ILE A 185 -1.22 9.56 21.06
N THR A 186 -0.45 8.47 21.00
CA THR A 186 0.31 8.13 19.79
C THR A 186 -0.59 7.64 18.64
N ALA A 187 -1.71 6.97 18.94
CA ALA A 187 -2.69 6.58 17.96
C ALA A 187 -3.38 7.78 17.31
N SER A 188 -3.59 8.90 18.03
CA SER A 188 -4.23 10.08 17.47
C SER A 188 -3.45 10.70 16.31
N PHE A 189 -2.12 10.55 16.28
CA PHE A 189 -1.27 11.08 15.20
C PHE A 189 -1.53 10.42 13.84
N PHE A 190 -2.04 9.20 13.82
CA PHE A 190 -2.47 8.60 12.57
C PHE A 190 -4.00 8.58 12.42
N LEU A 191 -4.75 8.36 13.49
CA LEU A 191 -6.21 8.27 13.44
C LEU A 191 -6.85 9.57 12.93
N ILE A 192 -6.34 10.74 13.37
CA ILE A 192 -6.91 12.03 12.97
C ILE A 192 -6.75 12.26 11.46
N PRO A 193 -5.54 12.26 10.86
CA PRO A 193 -5.41 12.47 9.42
C PRO A 193 -6.09 11.37 8.59
N PHE A 194 -6.08 10.14 9.09
CA PHE A 194 -6.72 9.02 8.42
C PHE A 194 -8.25 9.15 8.43
N SER A 195 -8.84 9.55 9.56
CA SER A 195 -10.28 9.82 9.64
C SER A 195 -10.67 10.99 8.74
N VAL A 196 -9.86 12.05 8.67
CA VAL A 196 -10.08 13.18 7.75
C VAL A 196 -10.10 12.68 6.30
N LEU A 197 -9.13 11.83 5.90
CA LEU A 197 -9.08 11.23 4.57
C LEU A 197 -10.40 10.49 4.25
N LEU A 198 -10.80 9.57 5.13
CA LEU A 198 -11.99 8.76 4.91
C LEU A 198 -13.28 9.58 4.92
N ILE A 199 -13.42 10.56 5.81
CA ILE A 199 -14.61 11.42 5.90
C ILE A 199 -14.74 12.24 4.62
N VAL A 200 -13.64 12.87 4.15
CA VAL A 200 -13.67 13.69 2.93
C VAL A 200 -14.00 12.83 1.70
N MET A 201 -13.47 11.59 1.63
CA MET A 201 -13.85 10.66 0.58
C MET A 201 -15.33 10.25 0.68
N TYR A 202 -15.83 9.99 1.88
CA TYR A 202 -17.24 9.62 2.10
C TYR A 202 -18.22 10.72 1.72
N ILE A 203 -17.82 11.99 1.89
CA ILE A 203 -18.63 13.16 1.46
C ILE A 203 -18.73 13.25 -0.08
N GLY A 204 -17.88 12.52 -0.82
CA GLY A 204 -17.90 12.44 -2.28
C GLY A 204 -16.83 13.28 -2.99
N PHE A 205 -15.83 13.79 -2.27
CA PHE A 205 -14.68 14.43 -2.89
C PHE A 205 -13.73 13.43 -3.52
N THR A 206 -12.92 13.89 -4.49
CA THR A 206 -11.94 13.05 -5.15
C THR A 206 -10.89 12.55 -4.15
N PRO A 207 -10.30 11.35 -4.35
CA PRO A 207 -9.25 10.83 -3.49
C PRO A 207 -8.05 11.77 -3.34
N GLN A 208 -7.69 12.49 -4.42
CA GLN A 208 -6.60 13.47 -4.41
C GLN A 208 -6.92 14.65 -3.48
N TYR A 209 -8.13 15.18 -3.56
CA TYR A 209 -8.56 16.27 -2.69
C TYR A 209 -8.59 15.83 -1.22
N ALA A 210 -9.13 14.63 -0.96
CA ALA A 210 -9.16 14.08 0.38
C ALA A 210 -7.74 13.88 0.96
N ALA A 211 -6.81 13.39 0.14
CA ALA A 211 -5.41 13.24 0.54
C ALA A 211 -4.74 14.60 0.81
N ALA A 212 -5.01 15.63 0.01
CA ALA A 212 -4.48 16.99 0.23
C ALA A 212 -4.94 17.57 1.58
N VAL A 213 -6.23 17.44 1.91
CA VAL A 213 -6.77 17.87 3.21
C VAL A 213 -6.17 17.06 4.35
N ALA A 214 -6.01 15.74 4.18
CA ALA A 214 -5.39 14.88 5.18
C ALA A 214 -3.90 15.21 5.40
N ILE A 215 -3.16 15.61 4.34
CA ILE A 215 -1.78 16.09 4.44
C ILE A 215 -1.72 17.36 5.31
N LEU A 216 -2.64 18.31 5.12
CA LEU A 216 -2.70 19.51 5.97
C LEU A 216 -2.91 19.13 7.43
N ALA A 217 -3.85 18.22 7.71
CA ALA A 217 -4.09 17.74 9.07
C ALA A 217 -2.84 17.04 9.66
N ALA A 218 -2.17 16.19 8.88
CA ALA A 218 -0.93 15.53 9.28
C ALA A 218 0.19 16.54 9.55
N THR A 219 0.35 17.54 8.68
CA THR A 219 1.35 18.61 8.82
C THR A 219 1.18 19.38 10.12
N LEU A 220 -0.06 19.73 10.47
CA LEU A 220 -0.34 20.39 11.74
C LEU A 220 0.06 19.54 12.95
N LEU A 221 -0.15 18.23 12.87
CA LEU A 221 0.25 17.29 13.92
C LEU A 221 1.78 17.12 14.03
N LEU A 222 2.56 17.34 12.96
CA LEU A 222 4.03 17.25 13.04
C LEU A 222 4.67 18.27 14.00
N PHE A 223 3.98 19.36 14.30
CA PHE A 223 4.43 20.35 15.28
C PHE A 223 4.20 19.90 16.72
N ILE A 224 3.43 18.85 16.96
CA ILE A 224 3.12 18.32 18.28
C ILE A 224 3.95 17.05 18.50
N ASN A 225 4.63 16.95 19.63
CA ASN A 225 5.38 15.75 20.03
C ASN A 225 4.45 14.76 20.77
N GLY A 226 4.89 13.51 20.92
CA GLY A 226 4.17 12.50 21.71
C GLY A 226 3.96 12.87 23.17
N SER A 227 4.70 13.87 23.69
CA SER A 227 4.49 14.50 25.00
C SER A 227 3.47 15.64 24.99
N MET A 228 2.77 15.88 23.84
CA MET A 228 1.85 16.99 23.61
C MET A 228 2.51 18.40 23.69
N ALA A 229 3.83 18.47 23.59
CA ALA A 229 4.57 19.72 23.52
C ALA A 229 4.64 20.22 22.06
N VAL A 230 4.37 21.51 21.86
CA VAL A 230 4.48 22.14 20.54
C VAL A 230 5.90 22.65 20.34
N SER A 231 6.55 22.24 19.21
CA SER A 231 7.89 22.67 18.85
C SER A 231 7.99 22.97 17.37
N LEU A 232 8.14 24.24 17.03
CA LEU A 232 8.28 24.71 15.64
C LEU A 232 9.53 24.12 14.96
N ARG A 233 10.66 24.09 15.68
CA ARG A 233 11.91 23.57 15.15
C ARG A 233 11.82 22.07 14.83
N SER A 234 11.24 21.29 15.74
CA SER A 234 11.02 19.85 15.53
C SER A 234 10.04 19.60 14.38
N GLY A 235 8.96 20.37 14.29
CA GLY A 235 8.00 20.26 13.19
C GLY A 235 8.62 20.53 11.82
N MET A 236 9.44 21.58 11.71
CA MET A 236 10.10 21.91 10.44
C MET A 236 11.10 20.81 10.02
N THR A 237 11.88 20.27 10.97
CA THR A 237 12.79 19.15 10.66
C THR A 237 12.01 17.93 10.17
N ARG A 238 10.92 17.57 10.84
CA ARG A 238 10.05 16.46 10.43
C ARG A 238 9.43 16.66 9.05
N ILE A 239 9.05 17.88 8.70
CA ILE A 239 8.55 18.21 7.35
C ILE A 239 9.64 18.02 6.30
N CYS A 240 10.87 18.47 6.57
CA CYS A 240 12.00 18.25 5.67
C CYS A 240 12.30 16.75 5.49
N ASP A 241 12.32 16.00 6.58
CA ASP A 241 12.54 14.55 6.54
C ASP A 241 11.43 13.83 5.75
N ALA A 242 10.17 14.24 5.95
CA ALA A 242 9.03 13.74 5.18
C ALA A 242 9.17 14.05 3.69
N ALA A 243 9.59 15.26 3.33
CA ALA A 243 9.78 15.66 1.94
C ALA A 243 10.88 14.84 1.25
N ILE A 244 12.01 14.63 1.93
CA ILE A 244 13.11 13.80 1.42
C ILE A 244 12.66 12.35 1.22
N MET A 245 11.94 11.79 2.22
CA MET A 245 11.40 10.43 2.15
C MET A 245 10.38 10.30 1.01
N ALA A 246 9.45 11.23 0.90
CA ALA A 246 8.44 11.25 -0.17
C ALA A 246 9.10 11.34 -1.54
N GLY A 247 10.09 12.23 -1.72
CA GLY A 247 10.82 12.39 -2.97
C GLY A 247 11.50 11.08 -3.42
N GLY A 248 12.17 10.39 -2.50
CA GLY A 248 12.79 9.10 -2.79
C GLY A 248 11.78 8.01 -3.19
N GLN A 249 10.65 7.92 -2.48
CA GLN A 249 9.60 6.96 -2.80
C GLN A 249 8.89 7.29 -4.13
N ILE A 250 8.58 8.55 -4.39
CA ILE A 250 7.98 8.99 -5.65
C ILE A 250 8.90 8.67 -6.82
N ALA A 251 10.21 8.96 -6.71
CA ALA A 251 11.18 8.65 -7.75
C ALA A 251 11.26 7.15 -8.05
N MET A 252 11.25 6.30 -7.01
CA MET A 252 11.25 4.85 -7.16
C MET A 252 9.97 4.35 -7.86
N ILE A 253 8.80 4.82 -7.43
CA ILE A 253 7.51 4.40 -8.01
C ILE A 253 7.40 4.92 -9.44
N ALA A 254 7.77 6.16 -9.71
CA ALA A 254 7.78 6.73 -11.05
C ALA A 254 8.68 5.93 -12.01
N SER A 255 9.85 5.48 -11.56
CA SER A 255 10.73 4.62 -12.34
C SER A 255 10.09 3.29 -12.72
N ILE A 256 9.37 2.65 -11.77
CA ILE A 256 8.64 1.41 -12.03
C ILE A 256 7.51 1.64 -13.04
N ILE A 257 6.76 2.73 -12.88
CA ILE A 257 5.66 3.08 -13.78
C ILE A 257 6.17 3.42 -15.19
N LEU A 258 7.30 4.13 -15.32
CA LEU A 258 7.95 4.38 -16.60
C LEU A 258 8.35 3.07 -17.31
N CYS A 259 8.94 2.13 -16.59
CA CYS A 259 9.25 0.81 -17.14
C CYS A 259 7.98 0.07 -17.61
N ALA A 260 6.91 0.12 -16.81
CA ALA A 260 5.63 -0.46 -17.18
C ALA A 260 5.03 0.20 -18.43
N SER A 261 5.09 1.53 -18.54
CA SER A 261 4.64 2.28 -19.72
C SER A 261 5.40 1.89 -20.98
N ILE A 262 6.73 1.69 -20.89
CA ILE A 262 7.54 1.21 -22.03
C ILE A 262 7.06 -0.18 -22.45
N ILE A 263 6.89 -1.10 -21.51
CA ILE A 263 6.44 -2.47 -21.81
C ILE A 263 5.06 -2.45 -22.46
N ILE A 264 4.12 -1.70 -21.90
CA ILE A 264 2.74 -1.60 -22.44
C ILE A 264 2.75 -0.97 -23.83
N GLY A 265 3.54 0.10 -24.02
CA GLY A 265 3.68 0.75 -25.32
C GLY A 265 4.25 -0.19 -26.39
N VAL A 266 5.29 -0.96 -26.05
CA VAL A 266 5.87 -1.97 -26.97
C VAL A 266 4.87 -3.08 -27.28
N LEU A 267 4.13 -3.59 -26.28
CA LEU A 267 3.09 -4.60 -26.47
C LEU A 267 1.95 -4.07 -27.36
N GLY A 268 1.58 -2.80 -27.21
CA GLY A 268 0.59 -2.13 -28.05
C GLY A 268 1.03 -2.04 -29.51
N ILE A 269 2.24 -1.54 -29.77
CA ILE A 269 2.78 -1.39 -31.13
C ILE A 269 2.96 -2.74 -31.83
N THR A 270 3.41 -3.78 -31.11
CA THR A 270 3.65 -5.11 -31.68
C THR A 270 2.40 -5.96 -31.81
N GLY A 271 1.30 -5.56 -31.17
CA GLY A 271 0.08 -6.35 -31.08
C GLY A 271 0.26 -7.68 -30.33
N LEU A 272 1.38 -7.83 -29.60
CA LEU A 272 1.73 -9.06 -28.91
C LEU A 272 0.70 -9.41 -27.83
N GLY A 273 0.17 -8.42 -27.12
CA GLY A 273 -0.87 -8.61 -26.11
C GLY A 273 -2.09 -9.33 -26.68
N ILE A 274 -2.61 -8.86 -27.81
CA ILE A 274 -3.76 -9.46 -28.50
C ILE A 274 -3.46 -10.88 -28.95
N LYS A 275 -2.25 -11.13 -29.50
CA LYS A 275 -1.82 -12.46 -29.95
C LYS A 275 -1.72 -13.44 -28.79
N VAL A 276 -1.15 -13.04 -27.66
CA VAL A 276 -1.06 -13.89 -26.48
C VAL A 276 -2.44 -14.20 -25.91
N THR A 277 -3.32 -13.20 -25.82
CA THR A 277 -4.71 -13.40 -25.38
C THR A 277 -5.46 -14.37 -26.30
N SER A 278 -5.34 -14.22 -27.61
CA SER A 278 -5.98 -15.14 -28.56
C SER A 278 -5.44 -16.57 -28.47
N LEU A 279 -4.15 -16.73 -28.24
CA LEU A 279 -3.54 -18.06 -27.97
C LEU A 279 -4.09 -18.69 -26.70
N ILE A 280 -4.14 -17.94 -25.58
CA ILE A 280 -4.69 -18.44 -24.32
C ILE A 280 -6.16 -18.86 -24.49
N LEU A 281 -6.97 -18.05 -25.15
CA LEU A 281 -8.37 -18.38 -25.43
C LEU A 281 -8.51 -19.61 -26.32
N SER A 282 -7.66 -19.77 -27.33
CA SER A 282 -7.68 -20.96 -28.19
C SER A 282 -7.29 -22.24 -27.47
N PHE A 283 -6.29 -22.18 -26.56
CA PHE A 283 -5.88 -23.34 -25.76
C PHE A 283 -6.88 -23.67 -24.64
N SER A 284 -7.61 -22.70 -24.10
CA SER A 284 -8.61 -22.92 -23.05
C SER A 284 -9.92 -23.59 -23.58
N GLY A 285 -10.07 -23.74 -24.89
CA GLY A 285 -11.26 -24.36 -25.48
C GLY A 285 -12.58 -23.71 -25.11
N GLY A 286 -12.58 -22.43 -24.71
CA GLY A 286 -13.79 -21.74 -24.25
C GLY A 286 -14.17 -22.02 -22.78
N MET A 287 -13.35 -22.73 -22.02
CA MET A 287 -13.61 -23.07 -20.60
C MET A 287 -13.29 -21.94 -19.61
N ILE A 288 -12.88 -20.77 -20.04
CA ILE A 288 -12.80 -19.59 -19.18
C ILE A 288 -14.22 -19.06 -19.02
N CYS A 289 -14.69 -18.89 -17.79
CA CYS A 289 -16.02 -18.38 -17.42
C CYS A 289 -16.56 -17.38 -18.44
N PRO A 290 -17.83 -17.53 -18.89
CA PRO A 290 -18.40 -16.53 -19.77
C PRO A 290 -18.27 -15.17 -19.09
N PRO A 291 -17.75 -14.15 -19.79
CA PRO A 291 -17.77 -12.80 -19.26
C PRO A 291 -19.23 -12.38 -19.08
N ASP A 292 -19.53 -11.68 -17.99
CA ASP A 292 -20.81 -10.98 -17.84
C ASP A 292 -21.11 -10.19 -19.13
N ASP A 293 -22.40 -10.08 -19.49
CA ASP A 293 -22.88 -9.63 -20.80
C ASP A 293 -22.20 -8.39 -21.42
N ALA A 294 -21.61 -7.51 -20.60
CA ALA A 294 -20.87 -6.33 -21.04
C ALA A 294 -19.52 -6.68 -21.71
N THR A 295 -18.84 -7.75 -21.27
CA THR A 295 -17.57 -8.20 -21.87
C THR A 295 -17.78 -9.10 -23.07
N ALA A 296 -18.95 -9.77 -23.16
CA ALA A 296 -19.33 -10.54 -24.34
C ALA A 296 -19.54 -9.64 -25.55
N SER A 297 -20.10 -8.43 -25.37
CA SER A 297 -20.28 -7.46 -26.44
C SER A 297 -18.95 -6.91 -26.97
N THR A 298 -17.98 -6.66 -26.07
CA THR A 298 -16.64 -6.17 -26.44
C THR A 298 -15.81 -7.26 -27.14
N ALA A 299 -15.91 -8.51 -26.69
CA ALA A 299 -15.26 -9.65 -27.33
C ALA A 299 -15.89 -9.98 -28.70
N ALA A 300 -17.21 -9.80 -28.84
CA ALA A 300 -17.90 -9.94 -30.11
C ALA A 300 -17.54 -8.82 -31.09
N ALA A 301 -17.46 -7.57 -30.62
CA ALA A 301 -17.02 -6.42 -31.45
C ALA A 301 -15.58 -6.60 -31.94
N MET A 302 -14.67 -7.10 -31.12
CA MET A 302 -13.30 -7.44 -31.52
C MET A 302 -13.22 -8.61 -32.50
N ARG A 303 -14.19 -9.53 -32.48
CA ARG A 303 -14.24 -10.70 -33.37
C ARG A 303 -14.74 -10.34 -34.80
N PHE A 304 -15.52 -9.28 -34.94
CA PHE A 304 -16.16 -8.93 -36.20
C PHE A 304 -15.61 -7.66 -36.87
N GLY A 305 -14.56 -7.00 -36.30
CA GLY A 305 -13.87 -5.90 -36.96
C GLY A 305 -14.77 -4.73 -37.36
N TYR A 306 -15.85 -4.46 -36.64
CA TYR A 306 -16.74 -3.35 -36.96
C TYR A 306 -16.15 -2.06 -36.38
N PRO A 307 -15.97 -1.01 -37.21
CA PRO A 307 -15.66 0.32 -36.70
C PRO A 307 -16.91 0.84 -35.98
N SER A 308 -16.71 1.33 -34.74
CA SER A 308 -17.74 2.06 -34.00
C SER A 308 -17.93 3.45 -34.60
N ASP A 309 -18.73 3.56 -35.65
CA ASP A 309 -19.32 4.80 -36.12
C ASP A 309 -20.80 4.79 -35.71
N THR A 310 -21.12 5.48 -34.67
CA THR A 310 -22.22 6.44 -34.43
C THR A 310 -22.25 6.84 -32.98
#